data_cb2f62d736633fdb0a299bfb5881dd4e
#
_entry.id   cb2f62d736633fdb0a299bfb5881dd4e
#
_cell.length_a   1.000
_cell.length_b   1.000
_cell.length_c   1.000
_cell.angle_alpha   90.00
_cell.angle_beta   90.00
_cell.angle_gamma   90.00
#
_symmetry.space_group_name_H-M   'P 1'
#
loop_
_entity.id
_entity.type
_entity.pdbx_description
1 polymer ?
#
loop_
_entity_poly.entity_id
_entity_poly.type
_entity_poly.pdbx_seq_one_letter_code
_entity_poly.pdbx_strand_id
1 'polypeptide(L)'
;MLNKVQIAVVDDDKIFQLITNKTLHTIEQVGTVWQFYNGEEALIYLQEHAGEPDQLPDILLLDINMPVVDGWTFLKDYLGLHDQLRKDISIHMVSSSIDPKDIERAKSTPMVQEYIIKPITKDKILDVIRQKAEKA
;
A
#
# COMPACT_ATOMS: atom_id res chain seq x y z
N MET A 1 -6.50 16.85 -18.32
CA MET A 1 -6.63 15.41 -18.19
C MET A 1 -6.19 14.98 -16.79
N LEU A 2 -7.02 14.21 -16.12
CA LEU A 2 -6.70 13.75 -14.76
C LEU A 2 -5.76 12.56 -14.82
N ASN A 3 -4.67 12.63 -14.07
CA ASN A 3 -3.78 11.50 -13.92
C ASN A 3 -4.44 10.43 -13.04
N LYS A 4 -4.31 9.20 -13.45
CA LYS A 4 -4.81 8.08 -12.66
C LYS A 4 -3.87 7.77 -11.51
N VAL A 5 -4.41 7.21 -10.44
CA VAL A 5 -3.67 6.81 -9.25
C VAL A 5 -3.18 5.37 -9.43
N GLN A 6 -1.90 5.16 -9.18
CA GLN A 6 -1.29 3.84 -9.26
C GLN A 6 -1.27 3.23 -7.86
N ILE A 7 -1.74 1.99 -7.74
CA ILE A 7 -1.90 1.35 -6.43
C ILE A 7 -1.19 0.01 -6.38
N ALA A 8 -0.45 -0.22 -5.30
CA ALA A 8 0.14 -1.53 -5.02
C ALA A 8 -0.56 -2.15 -3.80
N VAL A 9 -0.86 -3.43 -3.88
CA VAL A 9 -1.46 -4.18 -2.77
C VAL A 9 -0.48 -5.28 -2.36
N VAL A 10 -0.01 -5.21 -1.12
CA VAL A 10 0.97 -6.16 -0.57
C VAL A 10 0.27 -6.98 0.49
N ASP A 11 -0.10 -8.20 0.16
CA ASP A 11 -0.90 -9.07 1.03
C ASP A 11 -0.81 -10.51 0.54
N ASP A 12 -0.55 -11.46 1.44
CA ASP A 12 -0.45 -12.87 1.08
C ASP A 12 -1.79 -13.57 0.93
N ASP A 13 -2.88 -12.92 1.33
CA ASP A 13 -4.23 -13.46 1.23
C ASP A 13 -4.75 -13.32 -0.20
N LYS A 14 -4.81 -14.43 -0.93
CA LYS A 14 -5.23 -14.45 -2.33
C LYS A 14 -6.68 -14.03 -2.53
N ILE A 15 -7.54 -14.35 -1.56
CA ILE A 15 -8.96 -13.96 -1.63
C ILE A 15 -9.09 -12.45 -1.45
N PHE A 16 -8.39 -11.89 -0.48
CA PHE A 16 -8.36 -10.45 -0.28
C PHE A 16 -7.83 -9.73 -1.53
N GLN A 17 -6.75 -10.25 -2.12
CA GLN A 17 -6.17 -9.68 -3.34
C GLN A 17 -7.18 -9.71 -4.50
N LEU A 18 -7.88 -10.82 -4.66
CA LEU A 18 -8.87 -10.96 -5.73
C LEU A 18 -10.01 -9.96 -5.59
N ILE A 19 -10.58 -9.86 -4.38
CA ILE A 19 -11.70 -8.97 -4.10
C ILE A 19 -11.26 -7.50 -4.24
N THR A 20 -10.12 -7.16 -3.67
CA THR A 20 -9.59 -5.79 -3.73
C THR A 20 -9.29 -5.39 -5.17
N ASN A 21 -8.67 -6.27 -5.93
CA ASN A 21 -8.36 -6.00 -7.34
C ASN A 21 -9.61 -5.76 -8.16
N LYS A 22 -10.65 -6.56 -7.96
CA LYS A 22 -11.94 -6.36 -8.64
C LYS A 22 -12.55 -5.02 -8.28
N THR A 23 -12.51 -4.65 -7.01
CA THR A 23 -13.03 -3.36 -6.55
C THR A 23 -12.27 -2.21 -7.17
N LEU A 24 -10.94 -2.28 -7.17
CA LEU A 24 -10.09 -1.24 -7.75
C LEU A 24 -10.37 -1.04 -9.24
N HIS A 25 -10.65 -2.12 -9.97
CA HIS A 25 -10.94 -2.02 -11.41
C HIS A 25 -12.29 -1.37 -11.70
N THR A 26 -13.17 -1.21 -10.71
CA THR A 26 -14.44 -0.48 -10.88
C THR A 26 -14.29 1.03 -10.66
N ILE A 27 -13.11 1.48 -10.24
CA ILE A 27 -12.86 2.89 -9.92
C ILE A 27 -12.13 3.55 -11.08
N GLU A 28 -12.76 4.53 -11.69
CA GLU A 28 -12.23 5.20 -12.88
C GLU A 28 -10.87 5.87 -12.62
N GLN A 29 -10.66 6.40 -11.42
CA GLN A 29 -9.43 7.11 -11.06
C GLN A 29 -8.23 6.19 -10.89
N VAL A 30 -8.44 4.87 -10.84
CA VAL A 30 -7.34 3.91 -10.65
C VAL A 30 -6.72 3.54 -11.99
N GLY A 31 -5.40 3.63 -12.06
CA GLY A 31 -4.61 3.21 -13.21
C GLY A 31 -4.07 1.81 -13.04
N THR A 32 -2.75 1.68 -12.97
CA THR A 32 -2.10 0.39 -12.76
C THR A 32 -2.30 -0.10 -11.34
N VAL A 33 -2.55 -1.40 -11.20
CA VAL A 33 -2.63 -2.07 -9.90
C VAL A 33 -1.59 -3.19 -9.89
N TRP A 34 -0.66 -3.12 -8.95
CA TRP A 34 0.32 -4.19 -8.72
C TRP A 34 -0.13 -5.02 -7.53
N GLN A 35 -0.01 -6.33 -7.67
CA GLN A 35 -0.36 -7.26 -6.60
C GLN A 35 0.91 -8.02 -6.18
N PHE A 36 1.33 -7.80 -4.94
CA PHE A 36 2.47 -8.51 -4.36
C PHE A 36 1.95 -9.39 -3.22
N TYR A 37 2.40 -10.63 -3.20
CA TYR A 37 1.90 -11.61 -2.24
C TYR A 37 2.77 -11.76 -1.01
N ASN A 38 3.86 -11.01 -0.95
CA ASN A 38 4.69 -10.88 0.25
C ASN A 38 5.53 -9.60 0.18
N GLY A 39 6.11 -9.23 1.33
CA GLY A 39 6.87 -7.99 1.41
C GLY A 39 8.16 -8.01 0.59
N GLU A 40 8.78 -9.19 0.46
CA GLU A 40 10.03 -9.31 -0.29
C GLU A 40 9.83 -8.99 -1.77
N GLU A 41 8.77 -9.53 -2.38
CA GLU A 41 8.44 -9.23 -3.79
C GLU A 41 8.27 -7.73 -4.00
N ALA A 42 7.56 -7.08 -3.09
CA ALA A 42 7.30 -5.65 -3.19
C ALA A 42 8.60 -4.85 -3.07
N LEU A 43 9.45 -5.19 -2.11
CA LEU A 43 10.72 -4.48 -1.90
C LEU A 43 11.64 -4.63 -3.11
N ILE A 44 11.74 -5.82 -3.68
CA ILE A 44 12.56 -6.08 -4.87
C ILE A 44 12.05 -5.22 -6.03
N TYR A 45 10.74 -5.21 -6.25
CA TYR A 45 10.14 -4.40 -7.30
C TYR A 45 10.45 -2.91 -7.14
N LEU A 46 10.23 -2.39 -5.92
CA LEU A 46 10.47 -0.98 -5.65
C LEU A 46 11.93 -0.60 -5.85
N GLN A 47 12.85 -1.47 -5.43
CA GLN A 47 14.28 -1.23 -5.60
C GLN A 47 14.68 -1.23 -7.07
N GLU A 48 14.16 -2.16 -7.86
CA GLU A 48 14.46 -2.26 -9.29
C GLU A 48 13.94 -1.05 -10.08
N HIS A 49 12.85 -0.43 -9.61
CA HIS A 49 12.20 0.68 -10.31
C HIS A 49 12.30 2.01 -9.58
N ALA A 50 13.25 2.11 -8.65
CA ALA A 50 13.38 3.29 -7.77
C ALA A 50 13.46 4.62 -8.52
N GLY A 51 14.14 4.64 -9.66
CA GLY A 51 14.31 5.84 -10.47
C GLY A 51 13.22 6.07 -11.52
N GLU A 52 12.20 5.21 -11.54
CA GLU A 52 11.17 5.22 -12.58
C GLU A 52 9.79 5.56 -12.00
N PRO A 53 9.44 6.86 -11.85
CA PRO A 53 8.18 7.25 -11.22
C PRO A 53 6.94 6.58 -11.81
N ASP A 54 6.94 6.34 -13.13
CA ASP A 54 5.81 5.72 -13.82
C ASP A 54 5.61 4.26 -13.45
N GLN A 55 6.63 3.63 -12.88
CA GLN A 55 6.61 2.23 -12.46
C GLN A 55 6.42 2.08 -10.96
N LEU A 56 6.24 3.18 -10.24
CA LEU A 56 6.05 3.18 -8.79
C LEU A 56 4.61 3.52 -8.43
N PRO A 57 4.08 2.93 -7.34
CA PRO A 57 2.73 3.26 -6.91
C PRO A 57 2.66 4.63 -6.25
N ASP A 58 1.47 5.23 -6.28
CA ASP A 58 1.15 6.41 -5.49
C ASP A 58 0.70 6.02 -4.09
N ILE A 59 -0.01 4.89 -4.00
CA ILE A 59 -0.57 4.36 -2.77
C ILE A 59 -0.15 2.90 -2.64
N LEU A 60 0.28 2.52 -1.44
CA LEU A 60 0.62 1.14 -1.13
C LEU A 60 -0.24 0.67 0.04
N LEU A 61 -1.02 -0.38 -0.18
CA LEU A 61 -1.86 -1.02 0.83
C LEU A 61 -1.08 -2.22 1.36
N LEU A 62 -0.74 -2.20 2.64
CA LEU A 62 0.20 -3.15 3.24
C LEU A 62 -0.43 -3.93 4.39
N ASP A 63 -0.42 -5.25 4.29
CA ASP A 63 -0.82 -6.13 5.40
C ASP A 63 0.32 -6.32 6.38
N ILE A 64 -0.02 -6.55 7.63
CA ILE A 64 0.96 -6.82 8.70
C ILE A 64 1.42 -8.27 8.67
N ASN A 65 0.47 -9.19 8.65
CA ASN A 65 0.74 -10.62 8.86
C ASN A 65 1.00 -11.34 7.54
N MET A 66 2.27 -11.37 7.14
CA MET A 66 2.72 -12.07 5.94
C MET A 66 3.91 -12.95 6.26
N PRO A 67 4.07 -14.10 5.57
CA PRO A 67 5.24 -14.94 5.78
C PRO A 67 6.51 -14.26 5.26
N VAL A 68 7.66 -14.71 5.77
CA VAL A 68 9.01 -14.26 5.41
C VAL A 68 9.27 -12.82 5.81
N VAL A 69 8.61 -11.86 5.17
CA VAL A 69 8.74 -10.44 5.51
C VAL A 69 7.35 -9.92 5.86
N ASP A 70 7.09 -9.69 7.14
CA ASP A 70 5.81 -9.13 7.58
C ASP A 70 5.77 -7.61 7.30
N GLY A 71 4.60 -6.99 7.59
CA GLY A 71 4.42 -5.56 7.32
C GLY A 71 5.39 -4.66 8.08
N TRP A 72 5.70 -5.01 9.33
CA TRP A 72 6.62 -4.21 10.14
C TRP A 72 8.06 -4.29 9.61
N THR A 73 8.49 -5.48 9.24
CA THR A 73 9.81 -5.70 8.63
C THR A 73 9.88 -5.01 7.28
N PHE A 74 8.81 -5.07 6.50
CA PHE A 74 8.72 -4.34 5.24
C PHE A 74 8.96 -2.85 5.44
N LEU A 75 8.29 -2.24 6.43
CA LEU A 75 8.45 -0.81 6.69
C LEU A 75 9.88 -0.45 7.07
N LYS A 76 10.53 -1.29 7.86
CA LYS A 76 11.92 -1.08 8.24
C LYS A 76 12.85 -1.09 7.02
N ASP A 77 12.68 -2.08 6.15
CA ASP A 77 13.50 -2.19 4.93
C ASP A 77 13.15 -1.09 3.94
N TYR A 78 11.88 -0.71 3.86
CA TYR A 78 11.40 0.39 3.03
C TYR A 78 12.05 1.71 3.42
N LEU A 79 12.24 1.95 4.71
CA LEU A 79 12.86 3.18 5.20
C LEU A 79 14.28 3.33 4.64
N GLY A 80 15.04 2.23 4.53
CA GLY A 80 16.38 2.25 3.96
C GLY A 80 16.39 2.51 2.45
N LEU A 81 15.27 2.29 1.78
CA LEU A 81 15.10 2.44 0.33
C LEU A 81 14.46 3.78 -0.04
N HIS A 82 13.76 4.39 0.90
CA HIS A 82 12.89 5.55 0.68
C HIS A 82 13.55 6.70 -0.10
N ASP A 83 14.77 7.06 0.26
CA ASP A 83 15.46 8.20 -0.36
C ASP A 83 15.83 7.96 -1.83
N GLN A 84 15.84 6.71 -2.25
CA GLN A 84 16.16 6.34 -3.63
C GLN A 84 14.93 6.37 -4.54
N LEU A 85 13.73 6.37 -3.95
CA LEU A 85 12.49 6.33 -4.70
C LEU A 85 12.14 7.71 -5.23
N ARG A 86 11.93 7.82 -6.55
CA ARG A 86 11.59 9.08 -7.20
C ARG A 86 10.11 9.35 -7.23
N LYS A 87 9.42 8.96 -6.16
CA LYS A 87 7.99 9.19 -6.02
C LYS A 87 7.62 9.14 -4.54
N ASP A 88 6.72 10.01 -4.14
CA ASP A 88 6.16 9.98 -2.79
C ASP A 88 5.05 8.92 -2.74
N ILE A 89 5.30 7.85 -2.01
CA ILE A 89 4.35 6.74 -1.88
C ILE A 89 3.65 6.85 -0.54
N SER A 90 2.31 6.90 -0.56
CA SER A 90 1.52 6.90 0.67
C SER A 90 1.23 5.48 1.09
N ILE A 91 1.67 5.10 2.30
CA ILE A 91 1.50 3.75 2.82
C ILE A 91 0.33 3.72 3.79
N HIS A 92 -0.64 2.84 3.51
CA HIS A 92 -1.78 2.58 4.38
C HIS A 92 -1.71 1.12 4.79
N MET A 93 -1.77 0.85 6.10
CA MET A 93 -1.81 -0.54 6.57
C MET A 93 -3.26 -1.03 6.52
N VAL A 94 -3.45 -2.24 5.99
CA VAL A 94 -4.76 -2.87 5.89
C VAL A 94 -4.65 -4.27 6.49
N SER A 95 -5.22 -4.47 7.67
CA SER A 95 -5.04 -5.71 8.40
C SER A 95 -6.33 -6.15 9.10
N SER A 96 -6.45 -7.45 9.32
CA SER A 96 -7.54 -8.01 10.13
C SER A 96 -7.25 -7.89 11.63
N SER A 97 -6.05 -7.49 12.02
CA SER A 97 -5.70 -7.35 13.43
C SER A 97 -6.42 -6.17 14.08
N ILE A 98 -7.06 -6.44 15.21
CA ILE A 98 -7.68 -5.41 16.06
C ILE A 98 -6.88 -5.24 17.35
N ASP A 99 -5.67 -5.79 17.42
CA ASP A 99 -4.81 -5.69 18.60
C ASP A 99 -4.40 -4.22 18.79
N PRO A 100 -4.69 -3.65 19.99
CA PRO A 100 -4.32 -2.26 20.28
C PRO A 100 -2.82 -1.98 20.09
N LYS A 101 -1.96 -2.99 20.28
CA LYS A 101 -0.51 -2.83 20.08
C LYS A 101 -0.17 -2.56 18.63
N ASP A 102 -0.82 -3.26 17.69
CA ASP A 102 -0.60 -3.05 16.26
C ASP A 102 -1.09 -1.69 15.83
N ILE A 103 -2.29 -1.30 16.30
CA ILE A 103 -2.89 -0.02 15.97
C ILE A 103 -2.03 1.12 16.50
N GLU A 104 -1.57 1.02 17.74
CA GLU A 104 -0.73 2.05 18.34
C GLU A 104 0.63 2.15 17.64
N ARG A 105 1.21 1.00 17.28
CA ARG A 105 2.47 0.96 16.55
C ARG A 105 2.36 1.65 15.19
N ALA A 106 1.24 1.43 14.51
CA ALA A 106 0.98 2.09 13.21
C ALA A 106 0.89 3.60 13.38
N LYS A 107 0.17 4.07 14.42
CA LYS A 107 0.06 5.50 14.71
C LYS A 107 1.40 6.14 15.03
N SER A 108 2.31 5.37 15.62
CA SER A 108 3.63 5.85 16.01
C SER A 108 4.65 5.77 14.90
N THR A 109 4.28 5.25 13.74
CA THR A 109 5.17 5.08 12.58
C THR A 109 4.89 6.19 11.58
N PRO A 110 5.79 7.19 11.45
CA PRO A 110 5.49 8.39 10.64
C PRO A 110 5.15 8.14 9.18
N MET A 111 5.71 7.10 8.57
CA MET A 111 5.45 6.81 7.16
C MET A 111 4.10 6.13 6.90
N VAL A 112 3.43 5.65 7.95
CA VAL A 112 2.11 5.03 7.83
C VAL A 112 1.06 6.12 7.92
N GLN A 113 0.27 6.29 6.86
CA GLN A 113 -0.77 7.32 6.81
C GLN A 113 -1.96 6.97 7.69
N GLU A 114 -2.36 5.70 7.67
CA GLU A 114 -3.46 5.24 8.52
C GLU A 114 -3.46 3.72 8.63
N TYR A 115 -4.24 3.22 9.57
CA TYR A 115 -4.45 1.81 9.81
C TYR A 115 -5.91 1.49 9.51
N ILE A 116 -6.14 0.61 8.54
CA ILE A 116 -7.47 0.24 8.09
C ILE A 116 -7.74 -1.21 8.49
N ILE A 117 -8.84 -1.46 9.17
CA ILE A 117 -9.23 -2.81 9.56
C ILE A 117 -10.00 -3.46 8.41
N LYS A 118 -9.60 -4.68 8.02
CA LYS A 118 -10.28 -5.43 6.96
C LYS A 118 -11.73 -5.74 7.34
N PRO A 119 -12.65 -5.81 6.39
CA PRO A 119 -12.44 -5.62 4.96
C PRO A 119 -12.36 -4.14 4.57
N ILE A 120 -11.55 -3.83 3.56
CA ILE A 120 -11.50 -2.48 3.02
C ILE A 120 -12.67 -2.30 2.04
N THR A 121 -13.51 -1.32 2.30
CA THR A 121 -14.68 -1.04 1.44
C THR A 121 -14.31 -0.15 0.28
N LYS A 122 -15.15 -0.15 -0.76
CA LYS A 122 -14.96 0.76 -1.90
C LYS A 122 -14.97 2.22 -1.45
N ASP A 123 -15.87 2.58 -0.53
CA ASP A 123 -15.93 3.94 0.01
C ASP A 123 -14.63 4.33 0.69
N LYS A 124 -14.01 3.41 1.43
CA LYS A 124 -12.74 3.68 2.07
C LYS A 124 -11.61 3.83 1.05
N ILE A 125 -11.63 3.02 0.00
CA ILE A 125 -10.64 3.15 -1.09
C ILE A 125 -10.78 4.52 -1.76
N LEU A 126 -12.00 4.95 -2.03
CA LEU A 126 -12.25 6.27 -2.62
C LEU A 126 -11.74 7.39 -1.69
N ASP A 127 -11.92 7.23 -0.39
CA ASP A 127 -11.40 8.17 0.60
C ASP A 127 -9.87 8.25 0.56
N VAL A 128 -9.20 7.11 0.48
CA VAL A 128 -7.73 7.03 0.39
C VAL A 128 -7.25 7.73 -0.87
N ILE A 129 -7.91 7.50 -1.99
CA ILE A 129 -7.56 8.15 -3.27
C ILE A 129 -7.73 9.66 -3.16
N ARG A 130 -8.84 10.12 -2.56
CA ARG A 130 -9.09 11.54 -2.36
C ARG A 130 -8.01 12.19 -1.48
N GLN A 131 -7.62 11.53 -0.40
CA GLN A 131 -6.55 12.01 0.47
C GLN A 131 -5.25 12.21 -0.30
N LYS A 132 -4.92 11.27 -1.17
CA LYS A 132 -3.70 11.36 -1.98
C LYS A 132 -3.77 12.54 -2.95
N ALA A 133 -4.91 12.76 -3.57
CA ALA A 133 -5.10 13.88 -4.49
C ALA A 133 -4.98 15.23 -3.78
N GLU A 134 -5.47 15.33 -2.55
CA GLU A 134 -5.41 16.56 -1.76
C GLU A 134 -3.98 16.93 -1.34
N LYS A 135 -3.08 15.94 -1.26
CA LYS A 135 -1.68 16.17 -0.92
C LYS A 135 -0.83 16.61 -2.11
N ALA A 136 -1.32 16.42 -3.30
CA ALA A 136 -0.56 16.69 -4.52
C ALA A 136 -0.32 18.19 -4.79
#